data_4f981710e9e6ed0da45090522fa74e9c
#
_entry.id   4f981710e9e6ed0da45090522fa74e9c
#
_cell.length_a   1.000
_cell.length_b   1.000
_cell.length_c   1.000
_cell.angle_alpha   90.00
_cell.angle_beta   90.00
_cell.angle_gamma   90.00
#
_symmetry.space_group_name_H-M   'P 1'
#
loop_
_entity.id
_entity.type
_entity.pdbx_description
1 polymer ?
#
loop_
_entity_poly.entity_id
_entity_poly.type
_entity_poly.pdbx_seq_one_letter_code
_entity_poly.pdbx_strand_id
1 'polypeptide(L)'
;MKKTLSIIALSIIGLGLVSCKKEATGTEVTANADSTAVQTDNMAPADSSAASATTEAAVAPVSNQPTTSVALSENNFDFGNIKKGDKVEHVYEVTNTGTNPLVISEVKPGCGCTAPDFTKDPILPGKKGKITLHFDSSNFDGNVSKYADVFANVEKAPIKLTFTANIQP
;
A
#
# COMPACT_ATOMS: atom_id res chain seq x y z
N MET A 1 11.55 26.03 37.87
CA MET A 1 11.49 25.39 39.20
C MET A 1 10.13 24.70 39.32
N LYS A 2 10.15 23.48 39.61
CA LYS A 2 9.21 22.50 40.15
C LYS A 2 9.06 21.28 39.24
N LYS A 3 9.86 20.29 39.61
CA LYS A 3 9.78 18.89 39.21
C LYS A 3 8.55 18.27 39.88
N THR A 4 7.76 17.48 39.16
CA THR A 4 6.94 16.44 39.78
C THR A 4 7.11 15.15 38.99
N LEU A 5 7.86 14.23 39.62
CA LEU A 5 7.85 12.80 39.32
C LEU A 5 6.48 12.23 39.74
N SER A 6 5.88 11.41 38.93
CA SER A 6 4.87 10.46 39.40
C SER A 6 5.17 9.11 38.75
N ILE A 7 5.72 8.25 39.60
CA ILE A 7 5.92 6.82 39.36
C ILE A 7 4.65 6.13 39.80
N ILE A 8 3.98 5.41 38.92
CA ILE A 8 3.02 4.38 39.31
C ILE A 8 3.36 3.11 38.53
N ALA A 9 4.00 2.20 39.26
CA ALA A 9 4.13 0.81 38.90
C ALA A 9 2.87 0.09 39.34
N LEU A 10 2.27 -0.70 38.45
CA LEU A 10 1.42 -1.81 38.88
C LEU A 10 1.53 -2.97 37.91
N SER A 11 2.18 -4.01 38.44
CA SER A 11 2.25 -5.36 37.86
C SER A 11 0.93 -6.06 38.04
N ILE A 12 0.44 -6.75 36.99
CA ILE A 12 -0.44 -7.91 37.22
C ILE A 12 -0.05 -9.00 36.20
N ILE A 13 0.35 -10.11 36.79
CA ILE A 13 0.62 -11.41 36.21
C ILE A 13 -0.72 -12.09 35.89
N GLY A 14 -0.85 -12.69 34.74
CA GLY A 14 -1.97 -13.54 34.40
C GLY A 14 -1.54 -14.61 33.39
N LEU A 15 -1.15 -15.78 33.91
CA LEU A 15 -0.97 -17.02 33.16
C LEU A 15 -2.32 -17.52 32.64
N GLY A 16 -2.35 -17.96 31.40
CA GLY A 16 -3.44 -18.69 30.81
C GLY A 16 -3.00 -19.51 29.61
N LEU A 17 -2.43 -20.69 29.89
CA LEU A 17 -2.20 -21.75 28.92
C LEU A 17 -3.53 -22.44 28.58
N VAL A 18 -3.95 -22.43 27.32
CA VAL A 18 -4.82 -23.48 26.80
C VAL A 18 -4.30 -23.95 25.45
N SER A 19 -3.71 -25.11 25.51
CA SER A 19 -3.34 -25.98 24.41
C SER A 19 -4.61 -26.71 23.94
N CYS A 20 -4.91 -26.66 22.65
CA CYS A 20 -5.71 -27.67 22.00
C CYS A 20 -5.10 -28.07 20.67
N LYS A 21 -4.37 -29.16 20.75
CA LYS A 21 -3.95 -30.01 19.65
C LYS A 21 -5.14 -30.88 19.24
N LYS A 22 -5.48 -30.94 17.96
CA LYS A 22 -6.20 -32.09 17.41
C LYS A 22 -5.74 -32.36 15.99
N GLU A 23 -5.05 -33.49 15.92
CA GLU A 23 -4.75 -34.26 14.72
C GLU A 23 -5.99 -34.96 14.18
N ALA A 24 -5.95 -35.29 12.94
CA ALA A 24 -6.11 -36.55 12.27
C ALA A 24 -6.86 -36.42 10.95
N THR A 25 -6.18 -36.77 9.87
CA THR A 25 -6.26 -38.03 9.14
C THR A 25 -7.47 -38.11 8.20
N GLY A 26 -7.24 -38.00 6.88
CA GLY A 26 -6.86 -39.15 6.06
C GLY A 26 -7.87 -39.37 4.93
N THR A 27 -7.33 -39.81 3.83
CA THR A 27 -7.91 -40.69 2.79
C THR A 27 -8.31 -39.97 1.51
N GLU A 28 -7.48 -39.93 0.50
CA GLU A 28 -7.23 -40.85 -0.62
C GLU A 28 -8.43 -41.31 -1.47
N VAL A 29 -8.11 -41.21 -2.76
CA VAL A 29 -8.53 -41.92 -3.98
C VAL A 29 -9.67 -41.23 -4.76
N THR A 30 -9.63 -41.07 -6.06
CA THR A 30 -9.08 -41.80 -7.19
C THR A 30 -9.15 -40.96 -8.46
N ALA A 31 -8.25 -41.32 -9.38
CA ALA A 31 -8.17 -40.91 -10.77
C ALA A 31 -9.42 -41.27 -11.59
N ASN A 32 -9.67 -40.48 -12.62
CA ASN A 32 -10.01 -41.04 -13.93
C ASN A 32 -9.62 -40.11 -15.07
N ALA A 33 -8.77 -40.62 -15.91
CA ALA A 33 -8.47 -40.17 -17.25
C ALA A 33 -9.62 -40.55 -18.19
N ASP A 34 -9.90 -39.74 -19.17
CA ASP A 34 -10.07 -40.18 -20.55
C ASP A 34 -10.13 -39.03 -21.52
N SER A 35 -9.31 -39.20 -22.50
CA SER A 35 -9.16 -38.75 -23.84
C SER A 35 -10.44 -38.31 -24.57
N THR A 36 -10.36 -37.31 -25.41
CA THR A 36 -10.38 -37.48 -26.86
C THR A 36 -10.17 -36.17 -27.60
N ALA A 37 -9.19 -36.16 -28.47
CA ALA A 37 -8.87 -35.17 -29.47
C ALA A 37 -9.93 -35.11 -30.59
N VAL A 38 -10.14 -33.96 -31.18
CA VAL A 38 -10.33 -33.80 -32.64
C VAL A 38 -9.88 -32.40 -33.07
N GLN A 39 -8.98 -32.41 -34.05
CA GLN A 39 -8.50 -31.32 -34.88
C GLN A 39 -9.60 -30.78 -35.81
N THR A 40 -9.50 -29.53 -36.20
CA THR A 40 -9.25 -29.10 -37.61
C THR A 40 -9.22 -27.58 -37.72
N ASP A 41 -8.09 -27.09 -38.18
CA ASP A 41 -7.84 -26.17 -39.32
C ASP A 41 -8.89 -25.14 -39.70
N ASN A 42 -8.52 -23.85 -39.70
CA ASN A 42 -8.34 -23.10 -40.96
C ASN A 42 -7.79 -21.66 -40.75
N MET A 43 -6.61 -21.48 -41.33
CA MET A 43 -6.13 -20.37 -42.18
C MET A 43 -6.57 -18.92 -41.93
N ALA A 44 -5.52 -18.14 -41.74
CA ALA A 44 -5.45 -16.69 -41.96
C ALA A 44 -5.70 -16.33 -43.42
N PRO A 45 -5.98 -15.04 -43.76
CA PRO A 45 -4.82 -14.16 -43.94
C PRO A 45 -4.99 -12.72 -43.45
N ALA A 46 -3.84 -12.08 -43.40
CA ALA A 46 -3.50 -10.71 -43.13
C ALA A 46 -4.40 -9.65 -43.73
N ASP A 47 -4.58 -8.54 -43.01
CA ASP A 47 -4.31 -7.23 -43.62
C ASP A 47 -3.94 -6.18 -42.59
N SER A 48 -3.01 -5.37 -43.02
CA SER A 48 -2.38 -4.24 -42.38
C SER A 48 -3.38 -3.15 -42.03
N SER A 49 -3.25 -2.46 -40.92
CA SER A 49 -2.96 -1.03 -40.98
C SER A 49 -3.12 -0.31 -39.64
N ALA A 50 -2.18 0.58 -39.42
CA ALA A 50 -2.27 1.81 -38.65
C ALA A 50 -2.12 1.72 -37.12
N ALA A 51 -0.92 2.06 -36.73
CA ALA A 51 -0.57 2.66 -35.44
C ALA A 51 -1.59 3.72 -35.02
N SER A 52 -2.21 3.50 -33.91
CA SER A 52 -2.77 4.56 -33.09
C SER A 52 -2.18 4.42 -31.71
N ALA A 53 -1.21 5.25 -31.41
CA ALA A 53 -0.70 5.43 -30.09
C ALA A 53 -1.84 6.01 -29.24
N THR A 54 -2.64 5.13 -28.70
CA THR A 54 -3.54 5.50 -27.61
C THR A 54 -2.69 5.56 -26.36
N THR A 55 -2.35 6.77 -25.95
CA THR A 55 -1.91 7.08 -24.60
C THR A 55 -2.97 6.53 -23.66
N GLU A 56 -2.71 5.36 -23.13
CA GLU A 56 -3.52 4.75 -22.07
C GLU A 56 -3.29 5.58 -20.82
N ALA A 57 -4.10 6.63 -20.69
CA ALA A 57 -4.27 7.30 -19.40
C ALA A 57 -4.76 6.21 -18.45
N ALA A 58 -3.92 5.86 -17.49
CA ALA A 58 -4.28 4.96 -16.40
C ALA A 58 -5.56 5.50 -15.77
N VAL A 59 -6.69 4.89 -16.11
CA VAL A 59 -7.97 5.18 -15.48
C VAL A 59 -7.85 4.73 -14.04
N ALA A 60 -7.66 5.69 -13.16
CA ALA A 60 -7.77 5.46 -11.72
C ALA A 60 -9.13 4.81 -11.44
N PRO A 61 -9.21 3.85 -10.51
CA PRO A 61 -10.49 3.29 -10.10
C PRO A 61 -11.36 4.42 -9.57
N VAL A 62 -12.35 4.82 -10.36
CA VAL A 62 -13.38 5.79 -9.95
C VAL A 62 -14.18 5.13 -8.83
N SER A 63 -13.90 5.50 -7.58
CA SER A 63 -14.78 5.17 -6.48
C SER A 63 -16.13 5.87 -6.74
N ASN A 64 -17.23 5.12 -6.72
CA ASN A 64 -18.59 5.69 -6.78
C ASN A 64 -18.95 6.48 -5.50
N GLN A 65 -17.96 6.84 -4.70
CA GLN A 65 -18.10 7.60 -3.47
C GLN A 65 -18.14 9.10 -3.81
N PRO A 66 -18.99 9.89 -3.14
CA PRO A 66 -18.99 11.33 -3.31
C PRO A 66 -17.61 11.90 -2.95
N THR A 67 -17.14 12.84 -3.76
CA THR A 67 -15.82 13.46 -3.58
C THR A 67 -15.75 14.27 -2.29
N THR A 68 -14.55 14.36 -1.71
CA THR A 68 -14.26 15.16 -0.53
C THR A 68 -12.96 15.93 -0.72
N SER A 69 -12.64 16.84 0.21
CA SER A 69 -11.39 17.59 0.24
C SER A 69 -10.46 17.06 1.31
N VAL A 70 -9.15 17.16 1.07
CA VAL A 70 -8.13 16.69 2.03
C VAL A 70 -7.04 17.73 2.23
N ALA A 71 -6.45 17.71 3.41
CA ALA A 71 -5.19 18.36 3.72
C ALA A 71 -4.19 17.29 4.16
N LEU A 72 -2.97 17.37 3.65
CA LEU A 72 -1.84 16.54 4.07
C LEU A 72 -1.00 17.32 5.08
N SER A 73 -0.41 16.64 6.06
CA SER A 73 0.62 17.23 6.93
C SER A 73 1.83 17.67 6.11
N GLU A 74 2.19 16.83 5.17
CA GLU A 74 3.28 17.01 4.20
C GLU A 74 3.08 16.05 3.02
N ASN A 75 3.71 16.34 1.91
CA ASN A 75 3.70 15.46 0.73
C ASN A 75 5.10 14.97 0.34
N ASN A 76 6.12 15.46 1.03
CA ASN A 76 7.51 15.08 0.85
C ASN A 76 8.20 14.95 2.21
N PHE A 77 9.02 13.90 2.37
CA PHE A 77 9.80 13.66 3.56
C PHE A 77 11.26 13.33 3.19
N ASP A 78 12.22 13.78 3.99
CA ASP A 78 13.63 13.47 3.81
C ASP A 78 14.15 12.64 4.99
N PHE A 79 14.55 11.39 4.74
CA PHE A 79 15.18 10.53 5.74
C PHE A 79 16.62 10.95 6.08
N GLY A 80 17.21 11.86 5.28
CA GLY A 80 18.60 12.23 5.43
C GLY A 80 19.55 11.07 5.11
N ASN A 81 20.63 10.93 5.92
CA ASN A 81 21.61 9.86 5.76
C ASN A 81 21.12 8.59 6.46
N ILE A 82 20.99 7.52 5.70
CA ILE A 82 20.68 6.16 6.20
C ILE A 82 21.75 5.19 5.72
N LYS A 83 21.89 4.02 6.37
CA LYS A 83 22.83 2.98 5.95
C LYS A 83 22.20 2.06 4.92
N LYS A 84 23.04 1.50 4.04
CA LYS A 84 22.60 0.44 3.14
C LYS A 84 22.10 -0.77 3.93
N GLY A 85 20.90 -1.23 3.60
CA GLY A 85 20.22 -2.32 4.31
C GLY A 85 19.28 -1.85 5.42
N ASP A 86 19.25 -0.54 5.73
CA ASP A 86 18.27 -0.01 6.67
C ASP A 86 16.84 -0.13 6.08
N LYS A 87 15.91 -0.46 6.99
CA LYS A 87 14.48 -0.39 6.73
C LYS A 87 13.92 0.78 7.50
N VAL A 88 13.49 1.78 6.77
CA VAL A 88 12.96 3.02 7.35
C VAL A 88 11.50 3.18 6.99
N GLU A 89 10.77 3.93 7.81
CA GLU A 89 9.35 4.21 7.57
C GLU A 89 9.03 5.67 7.88
N HIS A 90 8.04 6.19 7.19
CA HIS A 90 7.47 7.51 7.47
C HIS A 90 5.96 7.49 7.37
N VAL A 91 5.31 8.23 8.28
CA VAL A 91 3.85 8.33 8.39
C VAL A 91 3.39 9.70 7.92
N TYR A 92 2.70 9.74 6.80
CA TYR A 92 1.98 10.92 6.33
C TYR A 92 0.59 10.96 6.95
N GLU A 93 0.23 12.08 7.58
CA GLU A 93 -1.13 12.28 8.05
C GLU A 93 -1.97 12.93 6.97
N VAL A 94 -3.16 12.40 6.74
CA VAL A 94 -4.19 12.98 5.89
C VAL A 94 -5.38 13.41 6.74
N THR A 95 -5.82 14.64 6.59
CA THR A 95 -7.02 15.16 7.28
C THR A 95 -8.13 15.34 6.27
N ASN A 96 -9.29 14.77 6.53
CA ASN A 96 -10.48 15.03 5.73
C ASN A 96 -11.03 16.42 6.08
N THR A 97 -10.87 17.37 5.16
CA THR A 97 -11.34 18.75 5.30
C THR A 97 -12.66 19.02 4.59
N GLY A 98 -13.18 18.02 3.89
CA GLY A 98 -14.48 18.09 3.20
C GLY A 98 -15.65 17.63 4.07
N THR A 99 -16.79 17.47 3.43
CA THR A 99 -18.07 17.13 4.09
C THR A 99 -18.46 15.66 3.93
N ASN A 100 -17.85 14.95 2.99
CA ASN A 100 -18.10 13.53 2.77
C ASN A 100 -16.97 12.68 3.38
N PRO A 101 -17.23 11.42 3.75
CA PRO A 101 -16.18 10.51 4.21
C PRO A 101 -15.07 10.37 3.16
N LEU A 102 -13.82 10.46 3.58
CA LEU A 102 -12.66 10.18 2.73
C LEU A 102 -12.37 8.68 2.74
N VAL A 103 -12.31 8.09 1.58
CA VAL A 103 -11.96 6.68 1.38
C VAL A 103 -10.68 6.59 0.54
N ILE A 104 -9.63 6.03 1.14
CA ILE A 104 -8.39 5.70 0.43
C ILE A 104 -8.60 4.31 -0.17
N SER A 105 -8.63 4.23 -1.49
CA SER A 105 -8.87 2.96 -2.21
C SER A 105 -7.58 2.17 -2.43
N GLU A 106 -6.49 2.88 -2.72
CA GLU A 106 -5.20 2.26 -3.02
C GLU A 106 -4.05 3.23 -2.72
N VAL A 107 -2.89 2.68 -2.34
CA VAL A 107 -1.62 3.40 -2.33
C VAL A 107 -0.63 2.61 -3.17
N LYS A 108 -0.23 3.16 -4.31
CA LYS A 108 0.62 2.50 -5.30
C LYS A 108 2.03 3.08 -5.27
N PRO A 109 3.03 2.34 -4.75
CA PRO A 109 4.41 2.79 -4.77
C PRO A 109 5.00 2.72 -6.17
N GLY A 110 5.95 3.61 -6.48
CA GLY A 110 6.65 3.65 -7.75
C GLY A 110 7.67 2.54 -7.95
N CYS A 111 7.97 1.74 -6.90
CA CYS A 111 8.88 0.59 -6.96
C CYS A 111 8.50 -0.47 -5.92
N GLY A 112 8.94 -1.72 -6.14
CA GLY A 112 8.79 -2.82 -5.17
C GLY A 112 9.65 -2.68 -3.91
N CYS A 113 10.47 -1.62 -3.82
CA CYS A 113 11.30 -1.30 -2.66
C CYS A 113 10.54 -0.55 -1.56
N THR A 114 9.31 -0.14 -1.84
CA THR A 114 8.44 0.60 -0.92
C THR A 114 7.15 -0.18 -0.71
N ALA A 115 6.83 -0.48 0.54
CA ALA A 115 5.58 -1.12 0.93
C ALA A 115 4.67 -0.10 1.62
N PRO A 116 3.44 0.12 1.14
CA PRO A 116 2.52 1.05 1.78
C PRO A 116 1.62 0.34 2.79
N ASP A 117 1.29 1.06 3.86
CA ASP A 117 0.15 0.77 4.72
C ASP A 117 -0.69 2.04 4.90
N PHE A 118 -2.00 1.91 5.06
CA PHE A 118 -2.88 3.07 5.15
C PHE A 118 -4.19 2.76 5.87
N THR A 119 -4.85 3.81 6.38
CA THR A 119 -6.17 3.72 7.00
C THR A 119 -7.19 3.19 6.00
N LYS A 120 -7.74 1.99 6.27
CA LYS A 120 -8.72 1.29 5.41
C LYS A 120 -10.14 1.78 5.63
N ASP A 121 -10.45 2.19 6.87
CA ASP A 121 -11.78 2.67 7.23
C ASP A 121 -12.03 4.06 6.67
N PRO A 122 -13.30 4.39 6.34
CA PRO A 122 -13.66 5.74 5.92
C PRO A 122 -13.31 6.79 6.99
N ILE A 123 -12.55 7.80 6.60
CA ILE A 123 -12.12 8.90 7.47
C ILE A 123 -13.22 9.97 7.44
N LEU A 124 -13.93 10.14 8.55
CA LEU A 124 -15.03 11.09 8.66
C LEU A 124 -14.56 12.55 8.54
N PRO A 125 -15.44 13.49 8.18
CA PRO A 125 -15.13 14.91 8.14
C PRO A 125 -14.44 15.41 9.42
N GLY A 126 -13.36 16.16 9.27
CA GLY A 126 -12.53 16.67 10.36
C GLY A 126 -11.63 15.62 11.04
N LYS A 127 -11.69 14.35 10.65
CA LYS A 127 -10.84 13.30 11.22
C LYS A 127 -9.57 13.09 10.39
N LYS A 128 -8.58 12.45 11.03
CA LYS A 128 -7.28 12.13 10.44
C LYS A 128 -7.17 10.65 10.11
N GLY A 129 -6.50 10.36 9.01
CA GLY A 129 -6.01 9.05 8.64
C GLY A 129 -4.50 9.06 8.49
N LYS A 130 -3.92 7.89 8.28
CA LYS A 130 -2.46 7.69 8.16
C LYS A 130 -2.16 6.92 6.89
N ILE A 131 -1.03 7.28 6.27
CA ILE A 131 -0.43 6.55 5.16
C ILE A 131 1.04 6.35 5.55
N THR A 132 1.46 5.10 5.75
CA THR A 132 2.83 4.76 6.11
C THR A 132 3.54 4.20 4.88
N LEU A 133 4.71 4.71 4.57
CA LEU A 133 5.58 4.16 3.53
C LEU A 133 6.80 3.52 4.19
N HIS A 134 6.98 2.22 3.99
CA HIS A 134 8.14 1.45 4.43
C HIS A 134 9.11 1.33 3.28
N PHE A 135 10.35 1.72 3.46
CA PHE A 135 11.39 1.68 2.43
C PHE A 135 12.55 0.77 2.86
N ASP A 136 12.93 -0.15 1.97
CA ASP A 136 14.10 -1.03 2.13
C ASP A 136 15.24 -0.51 1.25
N SER A 137 16.34 -0.07 1.89
CA SER A 137 17.49 0.53 1.22
C SER A 137 18.52 -0.48 0.71
N SER A 138 18.31 -1.80 0.89
CA SER A 138 19.30 -2.85 0.64
C SER A 138 19.89 -2.84 -0.77
N ASN A 139 19.10 -2.44 -1.77
CA ASN A 139 19.49 -2.48 -3.18
C ASN A 139 19.80 -1.09 -3.76
N PHE A 140 20.08 -0.11 -2.91
CA PHE A 140 20.34 1.25 -3.34
C PHE A 140 21.61 1.82 -2.71
N ASP A 141 22.18 2.83 -3.37
CA ASP A 141 23.35 3.58 -2.93
C ASP A 141 23.18 5.06 -3.28
N GLY A 142 23.75 5.95 -2.46
CA GLY A 142 23.73 7.40 -2.68
C GLY A 142 22.34 8.01 -2.56
N ASN A 143 22.11 9.10 -3.30
CA ASN A 143 20.85 9.83 -3.23
C ASN A 143 19.74 9.12 -4.00
N VAL A 144 18.63 8.87 -3.33
CA VAL A 144 17.42 8.30 -3.92
C VAL A 144 16.23 9.21 -3.69
N SER A 145 15.32 9.21 -4.67
CA SER A 145 14.00 9.82 -4.56
C SER A 145 12.96 8.80 -4.96
N LYS A 146 11.96 8.61 -4.13
CA LYS A 146 10.89 7.62 -4.30
C LYS A 146 9.53 8.29 -4.13
N TYR A 147 8.50 7.64 -4.66
CA TYR A 147 7.13 8.14 -4.55
C TYR A 147 6.11 7.02 -4.38
N ALA A 148 4.94 7.42 -3.92
CA ALA A 148 3.74 6.60 -3.95
C ALA A 148 2.55 7.47 -4.38
N ASP A 149 1.69 6.91 -5.21
CA ASP A 149 0.45 7.53 -5.67
C ASP A 149 -0.72 7.02 -4.81
N VAL A 150 -1.43 7.94 -4.16
CA VAL A 150 -2.56 7.66 -3.28
C VAL A 150 -3.86 7.91 -4.03
N PHE A 151 -4.65 6.86 -4.21
CA PHE A 151 -5.96 6.92 -4.84
C PHE A 151 -7.05 7.02 -3.76
N ALA A 152 -7.85 8.05 -3.84
CA ALA A 152 -8.93 8.34 -2.90
C ALA A 152 -10.07 9.07 -3.64
N ASN A 153 -11.23 9.21 -2.98
CA ASN A 153 -12.37 9.95 -3.53
C ASN A 153 -12.20 11.48 -3.41
N VAL A 154 -11.13 11.99 -4.00
CA VAL A 154 -10.82 13.44 -4.06
C VAL A 154 -10.78 13.92 -5.50
N GLU A 155 -11.01 15.23 -5.73
CA GLU A 155 -11.05 15.80 -7.09
C GLU A 155 -9.73 15.63 -7.85
N LYS A 156 -8.60 15.73 -7.14
CA LYS A 156 -7.25 15.63 -7.73
C LYS A 156 -6.55 14.34 -7.29
N ALA A 157 -7.10 13.21 -7.68
CA ALA A 157 -6.44 11.91 -7.52
C ALA A 157 -5.59 11.58 -8.76
N PRO A 158 -4.45 10.86 -8.62
CA PRO A 158 -3.85 10.46 -7.34
C PRO A 158 -3.13 11.60 -6.63
N ILE A 159 -3.08 11.53 -5.30
CA ILE A 159 -2.23 12.39 -4.50
C ILE A 159 -0.83 11.77 -4.47
N LYS A 160 0.20 12.51 -4.86
CA LYS A 160 1.57 12.02 -4.87
C LYS A 160 2.28 12.33 -3.55
N LEU A 161 2.75 11.27 -2.89
CA LEU A 161 3.66 11.34 -1.73
C LEU A 161 5.06 11.01 -2.20
N THR A 162 6.06 11.73 -1.70
CA THR A 162 7.47 11.54 -2.08
C THR A 162 8.35 11.48 -0.84
N PHE A 163 9.47 10.77 -0.95
CA PHE A 163 10.54 10.85 0.05
C PHE A 163 11.91 10.77 -0.62
N THR A 164 12.90 11.28 0.10
CA THR A 164 14.31 11.23 -0.28
C THR A 164 15.14 10.57 0.82
N ALA A 165 16.28 10.00 0.45
CA ALA A 165 17.29 9.50 1.37
C ALA A 165 18.66 9.54 0.70
N ASN A 166 19.71 9.67 1.51
CA ASN A 166 21.10 9.51 1.09
C ASN A 166 21.67 8.25 1.73
N ILE A 167 21.82 7.19 0.92
CA ILE A 167 22.23 5.86 1.39
C ILE A 167 23.74 5.78 1.44
N GLN A 168 24.25 5.57 2.65
CA GLN A 168 25.67 5.41 2.94
C GLN A 168 26.04 3.92 2.94
N PRO A 169 27.28 3.58 2.58
CA PRO A 169 27.80 2.20 2.67
C PRO A 169 27.70 1.59 4.05
#